data_c0ed9f0ac1224eb7ec24a2f04d9fc849
#
_entry.id   c0ed9f0ac1224eb7ec24a2f04d9fc849
#
_cell.length_a   1.000
_cell.length_b   1.000
_cell.length_c   1.000
_cell.angle_alpha   90.00
_cell.angle_beta   90.00
_cell.angle_gamma   90.00
#
_symmetry.space_group_name_H-M   'P 1'
#
loop_
_entity.id
_entity.type
_entity.pdbx_description
1 polymer ?
#
loop_
_entity_poly.entity_id
_entity_poly.type
_entity_poly.pdbx_seq_one_letter_code
_entity_poly.pdbx_strand_id
1 'polypeptide(L)'
;MIDKNKVKDLALEWLEGKEYFLVDATVDDQNKITVEIDHKDGVGIEDCCELSRFIEEHFDRDVEDFELEVGSAGIGQPFKVLQQYINSIGYDVELLTADGKKLEGAMKSADEQGFVVTVMEKQRIEGKKRPQMVEVDKSFGYGDVKWVKNIIDFK
;
A
#
# COMPACT_ATOMS: atom_id res chain seq x y z
N MET A 1 28.07 -2.81 5.28
CA MET A 1 26.77 -2.27 4.86
C MET A 1 25.67 -2.75 5.80
N ILE A 2 24.76 -1.89 6.16
CA ILE A 2 23.67 -2.22 7.09
C ILE A 2 22.77 -3.29 6.46
N ASP A 3 22.42 -4.30 7.24
CA ASP A 3 21.61 -5.43 6.79
C ASP A 3 20.12 -5.03 6.75
N LYS A 4 19.54 -5.10 5.55
CA LYS A 4 18.12 -4.85 5.32
C LYS A 4 17.22 -5.72 6.21
N ASN A 5 17.59 -6.98 6.41
CA ASN A 5 16.79 -7.91 7.22
C ASN A 5 16.80 -7.50 8.69
N LYS A 6 17.90 -6.97 9.20
CA LYS A 6 17.98 -6.46 10.56
C LYS A 6 17.08 -5.24 10.75
N VAL A 7 17.07 -4.33 9.78
CA VAL A 7 16.17 -3.15 9.80
C VAL A 7 14.72 -3.60 9.80
N LYS A 8 14.38 -4.54 8.94
CA LYS A 8 13.03 -5.09 8.83
C LYS A 8 12.59 -5.74 10.14
N ASP A 9 13.44 -6.55 10.74
CA ASP A 9 13.15 -7.23 12.00
C ASP A 9 12.94 -6.23 13.15
N LEU A 10 13.74 -5.18 13.21
CA LEU A 10 13.59 -4.12 14.22
C LEU A 10 12.27 -3.35 14.02
N ALA A 11 11.92 -3.04 12.77
CA ALA A 11 10.67 -2.37 12.47
C ALA A 11 9.48 -3.23 12.89
N LEU A 12 9.52 -4.53 12.57
CA LEU A 12 8.46 -5.46 12.94
C LEU A 12 8.34 -5.62 14.46
N GLU A 13 9.45 -5.62 15.16
CA GLU A 13 9.47 -5.69 16.63
C GLU A 13 8.77 -4.46 17.25
N TRP A 14 9.07 -3.26 16.74
CA TRP A 14 8.43 -2.04 17.20
C TRP A 14 6.93 -2.04 16.90
N LEU A 15 6.55 -2.57 15.73
CA LEU A 15 5.16 -2.61 15.27
C LEU A 15 4.31 -3.66 15.98
N GLU A 16 4.95 -4.64 16.67
CA GLU A 16 4.24 -5.72 17.34
C GLU A 16 3.28 -5.16 18.41
N GLY A 17 2.04 -5.66 18.39
CA GLY A 17 0.99 -5.20 19.29
C GLY A 17 0.38 -3.84 18.94
N LYS A 18 0.84 -3.22 17.89
CA LYS A 18 0.30 -1.96 17.37
C LYS A 18 -0.50 -2.23 16.11
N GLU A 19 -1.40 -1.32 15.78
CA GLU A 19 -2.23 -1.47 14.58
C GLU A 19 -1.53 -1.03 13.29
N TYR A 20 -0.27 -0.61 13.39
CA TYR A 20 0.57 -0.27 12.24
C TYR A 20 1.11 -1.53 11.58
N PHE A 21 1.34 -1.44 10.28
CA PHE A 21 1.99 -2.54 9.55
C PHE A 21 3.12 -2.01 8.68
N LEU A 22 4.10 -2.87 8.43
CA LEU A 22 5.24 -2.55 7.60
C LEU A 22 4.88 -2.68 6.13
N VAL A 23 5.08 -1.62 5.36
CA VAL A 23 4.87 -1.63 3.91
C VAL A 23 6.18 -1.99 3.20
N ASP A 24 7.28 -1.37 3.58
CA ASP A 24 8.57 -1.61 2.96
C ASP A 24 9.72 -1.18 3.87
N ALA A 25 10.86 -1.84 3.72
CA ALA A 25 12.10 -1.45 4.38
C ALA A 25 13.25 -1.72 3.41
N THR A 26 14.01 -0.68 3.08
CA THR A 26 15.10 -0.76 2.12
C THR A 26 16.38 -0.13 2.68
N VAL A 27 17.53 -0.63 2.20
CA VAL A 27 18.85 -0.06 2.48
C VAL A 27 19.57 0.03 1.14
N ASP A 28 19.98 1.24 0.76
CA ASP A 28 20.68 1.43 -0.50
C ASP A 28 22.21 1.25 -0.36
N ASP A 29 22.95 1.45 -1.46
CA ASP A 29 24.40 1.26 -1.51
C ASP A 29 25.18 2.21 -0.59
N GLN A 30 24.54 3.29 -0.15
CA GLN A 30 25.15 4.31 0.69
C GLN A 30 24.66 4.26 2.13
N ASN A 31 24.07 3.15 2.52
CA ASN A 31 23.46 2.94 3.84
C ASN A 31 22.33 3.94 4.13
N LYS A 32 21.61 4.35 3.10
CA LYS A 32 20.35 5.08 3.31
C LYS A 32 19.24 4.09 3.58
N ILE A 33 18.70 4.15 4.78
CA ILE A 33 17.63 3.26 5.24
C ILE A 33 16.31 3.98 5.05
N THR A 34 15.36 3.34 4.37
CA THR A 34 14.02 3.87 4.20
C THR A 34 13.03 2.85 4.75
N VAL A 35 12.18 3.26 5.68
CA VAL A 35 11.14 2.43 6.28
C VAL A 35 9.79 3.09 6.05
N GLU A 36 8.87 2.36 5.44
CA GLU A 36 7.51 2.82 5.21
C GLU A 36 6.54 1.98 6.03
N ILE A 37 5.70 2.63 6.80
CA ILE A 37 4.64 1.99 7.58
C ILE A 37 3.30 2.59 7.21
N ASP A 38 2.23 1.88 7.53
CA ASP A 38 0.88 2.38 7.28
C ASP A 38 -0.06 1.93 8.40
N HIS A 39 -1.20 2.60 8.47
CA HIS A 39 -2.23 2.34 9.45
C HIS A 39 -3.58 2.68 8.83
N LYS A 40 -4.61 1.94 9.20
CA LYS A 40 -5.97 2.14 8.69
C LYS A 40 -6.44 3.59 8.82
N ASP A 41 -6.10 4.25 9.92
CA ASP A 41 -6.52 5.62 10.22
C ASP A 41 -5.42 6.66 9.94
N GLY A 42 -4.34 6.25 9.30
CA GLY A 42 -3.21 7.11 8.99
C GLY A 42 -2.06 7.00 9.98
N VAL A 43 -0.92 7.56 9.64
CA VAL A 43 0.30 7.53 10.44
C VAL A 43 0.66 8.95 10.86
N GLY A 44 0.84 9.18 12.17
CA GLY A 44 1.28 10.46 12.70
C GLY A 44 2.80 10.65 12.63
N ILE A 45 3.24 11.89 12.61
CA ILE A 45 4.67 12.22 12.61
C ILE A 45 5.36 11.68 13.85
N GLU A 46 4.68 11.72 15.01
CA GLU A 46 5.24 11.21 16.26
C GLU A 46 5.55 9.73 16.21
N ASP A 47 4.71 8.95 15.54
CA ASP A 47 4.91 7.51 15.40
C ASP A 47 6.15 7.21 14.55
N CYS A 48 6.33 7.97 13.47
CA CYS A 48 7.52 7.86 12.63
C CYS A 48 8.79 8.22 13.39
N CYS A 49 8.74 9.25 14.23
CA CYS A 49 9.86 9.67 15.06
C CYS A 49 10.23 8.62 16.10
N GLU A 50 9.24 7.99 16.74
CA GLU A 50 9.47 6.93 17.73
C GLU A 50 10.12 5.70 17.09
N LEU A 51 9.62 5.28 15.94
CA LEU A 51 10.20 4.16 15.22
C LEU A 51 11.62 4.47 14.75
N SER A 52 11.86 5.69 14.27
CA SER A 52 13.18 6.14 13.88
C SER A 52 14.18 6.03 15.03
N ARG A 53 13.82 6.51 16.22
CA ARG A 53 14.67 6.42 17.42
C ARG A 53 14.93 4.98 17.80
N PHE A 54 13.91 4.14 17.77
CA PHE A 54 14.04 2.72 18.11
C PHE A 54 15.05 2.03 17.20
N ILE A 55 14.99 2.30 15.89
CA ILE A 55 15.93 1.71 14.93
C ILE A 55 17.34 2.28 15.15
N GLU A 56 17.48 3.59 15.33
CA GLU A 56 18.78 4.24 15.55
C GLU A 56 19.51 3.73 16.79
N GLU A 57 18.79 3.39 17.84
CA GLU A 57 19.38 2.86 19.08
C GLU A 57 20.11 1.53 18.88
N HIS A 58 19.79 0.81 17.83
CA HIS A 58 20.36 -0.51 17.53
C HIS A 58 21.56 -0.46 16.59
N PHE A 59 21.95 0.72 16.11
CA PHE A 59 23.08 0.91 15.20
C PHE A 59 24.00 1.97 15.74
N ASP A 60 25.31 1.75 15.56
CA ASP A 60 26.36 2.69 15.98
C ASP A 60 26.92 3.39 14.74
N ARG A 61 26.72 4.71 14.64
CA ARG A 61 27.21 5.52 13.53
C ARG A 61 28.73 5.61 13.48
N ASP A 62 29.39 5.41 14.61
CA ASP A 62 30.87 5.38 14.67
C ASP A 62 31.43 4.10 14.04
N VAL A 63 30.66 3.01 14.07
CA VAL A 63 31.04 1.75 13.42
C VAL A 63 30.71 1.79 11.94
N GLU A 64 29.48 2.22 11.60
CA GLU A 64 29.00 2.32 10.23
C GLU A 64 27.94 3.41 10.16
N ASP A 65 28.24 4.48 9.44
CA ASP A 65 27.31 5.59 9.30
C ASP A 65 26.14 5.25 8.38
N PHE A 66 25.00 5.89 8.62
CA PHE A 66 23.78 5.65 7.85
C PHE A 66 22.87 6.89 7.90
N GLU A 67 21.97 6.95 6.93
CA GLU A 67 20.83 7.86 6.95
C GLU A 67 19.58 7.04 7.19
N LEU A 68 18.64 7.56 7.96
CA LEU A 68 17.39 6.87 8.26
C LEU A 68 16.21 7.78 7.98
N GLU A 69 15.29 7.29 7.16
CA GLU A 69 14.04 7.96 6.88
C GLU A 69 12.89 6.99 7.18
N VAL A 70 12.00 7.41 8.07
CA VAL A 70 10.79 6.66 8.40
C VAL A 70 9.59 7.50 8.03
N GLY A 71 8.69 6.94 7.23
CA GLY A 71 7.52 7.66 6.78
C GLY A 71 6.32 6.76 6.59
N SER A 72 5.18 7.37 6.30
CA SER A 72 3.99 6.63 5.92
C SER A 72 4.03 6.30 4.43
N ALA A 73 3.42 5.17 4.07
CA ALA A 73 3.15 4.88 2.67
C ALA A 73 2.10 5.90 2.20
N GLY A 74 2.49 6.84 1.36
CA GLY A 74 1.63 7.96 0.99
C GLY A 74 0.35 7.55 0.28
N ILE A 75 -0.73 8.30 0.51
CA ILE A 75 -1.98 8.16 -0.23
C ILE A 75 -1.69 8.46 -1.71
N GLY A 76 -2.25 7.63 -2.59
CA GLY A 76 -2.01 7.76 -4.03
C GLY A 76 -0.81 6.98 -4.54
N GLN A 77 -0.05 6.36 -3.66
CA GLN A 77 1.03 5.47 -4.06
C GLN A 77 0.50 4.05 -4.33
N PRO A 78 1.10 3.33 -5.28
CA PRO A 78 0.70 1.94 -5.54
C PRO A 78 0.82 1.06 -4.30
N PHE A 79 -0.13 0.15 -4.13
CA PHE A 79 -0.10 -0.81 -3.03
C PHE A 79 1.09 -1.77 -3.18
N LYS A 80 1.73 -2.09 -2.08
CA LYS A 80 2.88 -3.01 -2.05
C LYS A 80 2.58 -4.29 -1.27
N VAL A 81 1.63 -4.25 -0.33
CA VAL A 81 1.31 -5.39 0.55
C VAL A 81 -0.19 -5.64 0.61
N LEU A 82 -0.56 -6.89 0.90
CA LEU A 82 -1.96 -7.33 0.97
C LEU A 82 -2.78 -6.50 1.94
N GLN A 83 -2.22 -6.10 3.06
CA GLN A 83 -2.95 -5.32 4.07
C GLN A 83 -3.50 -4.01 3.50
N GLN A 84 -2.80 -3.40 2.55
CA GLN A 84 -3.28 -2.18 1.89
C GLN A 84 -4.53 -2.44 1.07
N TYR A 85 -4.60 -3.57 0.37
CA TYR A 85 -5.80 -3.98 -0.36
C TYR A 85 -6.98 -4.21 0.59
N ILE A 86 -6.74 -4.93 1.68
CA ILE A 86 -7.78 -5.22 2.68
C ILE A 86 -8.30 -3.95 3.33
N ASN A 87 -7.42 -3.01 3.69
CA ASN A 87 -7.81 -1.75 4.30
C ASN A 87 -8.58 -0.84 3.33
N SER A 88 -8.50 -1.11 2.04
CA SER A 88 -9.21 -0.34 1.01
C SER A 88 -10.58 -0.90 0.67
N ILE A 89 -11.00 -2.01 1.27
CA ILE A 89 -12.33 -2.57 1.05
C ILE A 89 -13.38 -1.53 1.46
N GLY A 90 -14.31 -1.24 0.55
CA GLY A 90 -15.33 -0.21 0.74
C GLY A 90 -14.92 1.19 0.24
N TYR A 91 -13.69 1.36 -0.20
CA TYR A 91 -13.19 2.62 -0.76
C TYR A 91 -12.90 2.48 -2.24
N ASP A 92 -12.88 3.61 -2.93
CA ASP A 92 -12.58 3.63 -4.35
C ASP A 92 -11.09 3.48 -4.62
N VAL A 93 -10.77 2.67 -5.62
CA VAL A 93 -9.40 2.43 -6.05
C VAL A 93 -9.30 2.59 -7.56
N GLU A 94 -8.08 2.86 -8.01
CA GLU A 94 -7.71 2.92 -9.42
C GLU A 94 -6.70 1.83 -9.68
N LEU A 95 -6.82 1.14 -10.78
CA LEU A 95 -5.89 0.07 -11.15
C LEU A 95 -5.51 0.15 -12.62
N LEU A 96 -4.32 -0.35 -12.93
CA LEU A 96 -3.84 -0.52 -14.29
C LEU A 96 -3.66 -2.01 -14.55
N THR A 97 -4.40 -2.54 -15.50
CA THR A 97 -4.30 -3.97 -15.86
C THR A 97 -2.98 -4.26 -16.56
N ALA A 98 -2.58 -5.54 -16.58
CA ALA A 98 -1.34 -5.97 -17.22
C ALA A 98 -1.35 -5.65 -18.74
N ASP A 99 -2.52 -5.60 -19.37
CA ASP A 99 -2.69 -5.23 -20.78
C ASP A 99 -2.79 -3.72 -21.00
N GLY A 100 -2.67 -2.90 -19.96
CA GLY A 100 -2.60 -1.45 -20.09
C GLY A 100 -3.91 -0.69 -19.95
N LYS A 101 -4.97 -1.33 -19.49
CA LYS A 101 -6.27 -0.68 -19.25
C LYS A 101 -6.34 -0.09 -17.87
N LYS A 102 -6.84 1.13 -17.76
CA LYS A 102 -7.04 1.82 -16.50
C LYS A 102 -8.51 1.70 -16.08
N LEU A 103 -8.72 1.21 -14.87
CA LEU A 103 -10.06 1.02 -14.33
C LEU A 103 -10.19 1.70 -12.96
N GLU A 104 -11.39 2.14 -12.64
CA GLU A 104 -11.73 2.73 -11.34
C GLU A 104 -12.96 2.03 -10.79
N GLY A 105 -12.97 1.77 -9.50
CA GLY A 105 -14.12 1.16 -8.84
C GLY A 105 -13.92 1.00 -7.35
N ALA A 106 -14.90 0.41 -6.69
CA ALA A 106 -14.83 0.17 -5.25
C ALA A 106 -14.20 -1.19 -4.97
N MET A 107 -13.24 -1.24 -4.06
CA MET A 107 -12.65 -2.49 -3.60
C MET A 107 -13.73 -3.28 -2.83
N LYS A 108 -14.12 -4.43 -3.35
CA LYS A 108 -15.16 -5.27 -2.75
C LYS A 108 -14.58 -6.29 -1.79
N SER A 109 -13.51 -6.95 -2.19
CA SER A 109 -12.83 -7.95 -1.37
C SER A 109 -11.37 -8.09 -1.78
N ALA A 110 -10.56 -8.61 -0.87
CA ALA A 110 -9.16 -8.91 -1.15
C ALA A 110 -8.69 -10.05 -0.26
N ASP A 111 -7.86 -10.94 -0.82
CA ASP A 111 -7.24 -12.05 -0.10
C ASP A 111 -5.85 -12.35 -0.71
N GLU A 112 -5.21 -13.40 -0.24
CA GLU A 112 -3.86 -13.77 -0.69
C GLU A 112 -3.80 -14.16 -2.18
N GLN A 113 -4.92 -14.56 -2.76
CA GLN A 113 -4.99 -15.03 -4.13
C GLN A 113 -5.33 -13.92 -5.13
N GLY A 114 -6.01 -12.89 -4.69
CA GLY A 114 -6.43 -11.80 -5.56
C GLY A 114 -7.42 -10.87 -4.89
N PHE A 115 -8.06 -10.05 -5.69
CA PHE A 115 -9.02 -9.06 -5.20
C PHE A 115 -10.16 -8.88 -6.19
N VAL A 116 -11.26 -8.32 -5.71
CA VAL A 116 -12.46 -8.02 -6.51
C VAL A 116 -12.75 -6.52 -6.42
N VAL A 117 -12.94 -5.91 -7.58
CA VAL A 117 -13.30 -4.49 -7.69
C VAL A 117 -14.65 -4.39 -8.40
N THR A 118 -15.58 -3.63 -7.82
CA THR A 118 -16.87 -3.34 -8.44
C THR A 118 -16.69 -2.09 -9.30
N VAL A 119 -16.82 -2.26 -10.62
CA VAL A 119 -16.69 -1.17 -11.59
C VAL A 119 -18.04 -0.85 -12.23
N MET A 120 -18.17 0.36 -12.74
CA MET A 120 -19.36 0.76 -13.50
C MET A 120 -19.06 0.54 -14.98
N GLU A 121 -19.85 -0.29 -15.63
CA GLU A 121 -19.73 -0.55 -17.07
C GLU A 121 -20.98 -0.12 -17.79
N LYS A 122 -20.76 0.41 -19.01
CA LYS A 122 -21.83 0.76 -19.92
C LYS A 122 -22.31 -0.51 -20.60
N GLN A 123 -23.55 -0.90 -20.34
CA GLN A 123 -24.14 -2.09 -20.92
C GLN A 123 -25.47 -1.75 -21.60
N ARG A 124 -25.72 -2.41 -22.71
CA ARG A 124 -26.97 -2.27 -23.39
C ARG A 124 -27.98 -3.26 -22.82
N ILE A 125 -29.05 -2.71 -22.23
CA ILE A 125 -30.10 -3.50 -21.60
C ILE A 125 -31.26 -3.61 -22.58
N GLU A 126 -31.77 -4.82 -22.75
CA GLU A 126 -32.92 -5.08 -23.62
C GLU A 126 -34.12 -4.23 -23.17
N GLY A 127 -34.79 -3.60 -24.15
CA GLY A 127 -35.92 -2.72 -23.87
C GLY A 127 -35.54 -1.27 -23.57
N LYS A 128 -34.26 -0.95 -23.51
CA LYS A 128 -33.77 0.41 -23.28
C LYS A 128 -33.14 0.96 -24.55
N LYS A 129 -33.43 2.22 -24.87
CA LYS A 129 -32.89 2.87 -26.05
C LYS A 129 -31.43 3.27 -25.93
N ARG A 130 -30.97 3.53 -24.68
CA ARG A 130 -29.61 3.97 -24.41
C ARG A 130 -28.90 2.96 -23.51
N PRO A 131 -27.58 2.80 -23.69
CA PRO A 131 -26.80 1.98 -22.76
C PRO A 131 -26.96 2.50 -21.33
N GLN A 132 -27.00 1.59 -20.38
CA GLN A 132 -27.08 1.91 -18.96
C GLN A 132 -25.76 1.60 -18.27
N MET A 133 -25.43 2.39 -17.23
CA MET A 133 -24.29 2.08 -16.37
C MET A 133 -24.73 1.03 -15.35
N VAL A 134 -24.03 -0.08 -15.30
CA VAL A 134 -24.30 -1.18 -14.37
C VAL A 134 -23.07 -1.52 -13.56
N GLU A 135 -23.28 -1.96 -12.34
CA GLU A 135 -22.20 -2.43 -11.48
C GLU A 135 -21.79 -3.84 -11.90
N VAL A 136 -20.49 -4.02 -12.10
CA VAL A 136 -19.91 -5.32 -12.47
C VAL A 136 -18.75 -5.62 -11.56
N ASP A 137 -18.78 -6.78 -10.91
CA ASP A 137 -17.67 -7.24 -10.08
C ASP A 137 -16.62 -7.90 -10.97
N LYS A 138 -15.40 -7.38 -10.91
CA LYS A 138 -14.27 -7.93 -11.67
C LYS A 138 -13.22 -8.48 -10.71
N SER A 139 -12.86 -9.74 -10.90
CA SER A 139 -11.84 -10.42 -10.11
C SER A 139 -10.49 -10.33 -10.80
N PHE A 140 -9.45 -10.03 -10.03
CA PHE A 140 -8.07 -9.94 -10.51
C PHE A 140 -7.14 -10.71 -9.60
N GLY A 141 -6.16 -11.41 -10.21
CA GLY A 141 -4.98 -11.85 -9.47
C GLY A 141 -3.97 -10.72 -9.41
N TYR A 142 -3.03 -10.79 -8.47
CA TYR A 142 -2.04 -9.72 -8.32
C TYR A 142 -1.12 -9.61 -9.53
N GLY A 143 -0.93 -10.70 -10.29
CA GLY A 143 -0.18 -10.68 -11.53
C GLY A 143 -0.96 -10.13 -12.73
N ASP A 144 -2.26 -9.92 -12.59
CA ASP A 144 -3.12 -9.41 -13.68
C ASP A 144 -3.13 -7.88 -13.75
N VAL A 145 -2.50 -7.22 -12.80
CA VAL A 145 -2.43 -5.75 -12.72
C VAL A 145 -1.00 -5.29 -12.58
N LYS A 146 -0.72 -4.11 -13.11
CA LYS A 146 0.59 -3.46 -12.94
C LYS A 146 0.68 -2.73 -11.62
N TRP A 147 -0.43 -2.12 -11.19
CA TRP A 147 -0.54 -1.44 -9.90
C TRP A 147 -2.00 -1.22 -9.53
N VAL A 148 -2.24 -1.03 -8.24
CA VAL A 148 -3.52 -0.59 -7.67
C VAL A 148 -3.21 0.47 -6.62
N LYS A 149 -3.99 1.52 -6.57
CA LYS A 149 -3.82 2.60 -5.59
C LYS A 149 -5.16 3.21 -5.21
N ASN A 150 -5.22 3.86 -4.04
CA ASN A 150 -6.40 4.59 -3.61
C ASN A 150 -6.62 5.82 -4.49
N ILE A 151 -7.89 6.12 -4.76
CA ILE A 151 -8.25 7.38 -5.41
C ILE A 151 -8.30 8.46 -4.33
N ILE A 152 -7.56 9.53 -4.57
CA ILE A 152 -7.57 10.68 -3.68
C ILE A 152 -8.72 11.58 -4.12
N ASP A 153 -9.70 11.75 -3.23
CA ASP A 153 -10.86 12.61 -3.50
C ASP A 153 -10.70 13.92 -2.70
N PHE A 154 -10.29 14.94 -3.39
CA PHE A 154 -10.18 16.29 -2.82
C PHE A 154 -11.49 17.02 -3.04
N LYS A 155 -12.33 17.03 -2.04
CA LYS A 155 -13.54 17.83 -2.04
C LYS A 155 -13.37 19.09 -1.21
#